data_ff569d688c7f8e857bab0b138bff4fec
#
_entry.id   ff569d688c7f8e857bab0b138bff4fec
#
_cell.length_a   1.000
_cell.length_b   1.000
_cell.length_c   1.000
_cell.angle_alpha   90.00
_cell.angle_beta   90.00
_cell.angle_gamma   90.00
#
_symmetry.space_group_name_H-M   'P 1'
#
loop_
_entity.id
_entity.type
_entity.pdbx_description
1 polymer ?
#
loop_
_entity_poly.entity_id
_entity_poly.type
_entity_poly.pdbx_seq_one_letter_code
_entity_poly.pdbx_strand_id
1 'polypeptide(L)'
;DYNVAMQLLKYMACIWAEYEKTFLSERGKIGKNKSFRYPPIIPVVYYEGKKEWTADMYLRDRIMFSDILRPYIPDFKYIVVRNHDFSDEELLAREDEMSLLMLINKFQTADDITNFRDIEKDKIDSIIHNSSEQVIDIIAAVVRSLCTKIHISAEETDDAVQKVREHKLGYLFENMEKIDIQQLRKEAEEWRKLGEEERQKAKEERQKAKEERQKAKEERQKAKEEQQKAKEEQQKRKEEQQKRKEEQQKRIEEQQKRIEEQQ
;
A
#
# COMPACT_ATOMS: atom_id res chain seq x y z
N ASP A 1 -3.71 6.26 -2.90
CA ASP A 1 -4.03 5.38 -1.75
C ASP A 1 -4.68 6.21 -0.64
N TYR A 2 -5.93 5.89 -0.28
CA TYR A 2 -6.67 6.60 0.77
C TYR A 2 -6.26 6.19 2.19
N ASN A 3 -5.33 5.25 2.36
CA ASN A 3 -4.90 4.75 3.67
C ASN A 3 -3.56 5.32 4.15
N VAL A 4 -3.15 6.44 3.60
CA VAL A 4 -1.83 7.07 3.84
C VAL A 4 -1.64 7.41 5.32
N ALA A 5 -2.63 8.02 5.97
CA ALA A 5 -2.53 8.38 7.39
C ALA A 5 -2.21 7.17 8.29
N MET A 6 -2.83 6.01 8.03
CA MET A 6 -2.56 4.78 8.77
C MET A 6 -1.17 4.20 8.47
N GLN A 7 -0.70 4.33 7.22
CA GLN A 7 0.66 3.92 6.87
C GLN A 7 1.70 4.78 7.59
N LEU A 8 1.49 6.10 7.62
CA LEU A 8 2.36 7.03 8.33
C LEU A 8 2.40 6.73 9.83
N LEU A 9 1.25 6.43 10.47
CA LEU A 9 1.23 6.00 11.87
C LEU A 9 2.12 4.78 12.11
N LYS A 10 2.04 3.78 11.25
CA LYS A 10 2.89 2.58 11.36
C LYS A 10 4.38 2.93 11.24
N TYR A 11 4.75 3.80 10.30
CA TYR A 11 6.14 4.24 10.14
C TYR A 11 6.63 5.03 11.36
N MET A 12 5.82 5.96 11.88
CA MET A 12 6.14 6.69 13.10
C MET A 12 6.36 5.75 14.29
N ALA A 13 5.49 4.75 14.46
CA ALA A 13 5.63 3.75 15.52
C ALA A 13 6.92 2.92 15.36
N CYS A 14 7.28 2.53 14.13
CA CYS A 14 8.54 1.84 13.85
C CYS A 14 9.77 2.70 14.17
N ILE A 15 9.75 3.99 13.81
CA ILE A 15 10.84 4.93 14.10
C ILE A 15 11.02 5.08 15.62
N TRP A 16 9.94 5.27 16.36
CA TRP A 16 10.01 5.36 17.82
C TRP A 16 10.48 4.05 18.47
N ALA A 17 10.05 2.90 17.97
CA ALA A 17 10.52 1.61 18.46
C ALA A 17 12.04 1.42 18.24
N GLU A 18 12.55 1.88 17.11
CA GLU A 18 14.00 1.85 16.84
C GLU A 18 14.76 2.84 17.73
N TYR A 19 14.22 4.03 17.93
CA TYR A 19 14.76 5.01 18.87
C TYR A 19 14.83 4.45 20.30
N GLU A 20 13.80 3.72 20.75
CA GLU A 20 13.81 3.04 22.04
C GLU A 20 14.95 2.04 22.16
N LYS A 21 15.17 1.21 21.14
CA LYS A 21 16.26 0.21 21.14
C LYS A 21 17.63 0.89 21.27
N THR A 22 17.86 1.95 20.50
CA THR A 22 19.11 2.72 20.56
C THR A 22 19.30 3.33 21.95
N PHE A 23 18.27 3.95 22.51
CA PHE A 23 18.33 4.54 23.84
C PHE A 23 18.58 3.49 24.93
N LEU A 24 17.94 2.31 24.83
CA LEU A 24 18.11 1.22 25.78
C LEU A 24 19.54 0.64 25.75
N SER A 25 20.16 0.57 24.58
CA SER A 25 21.52 0.12 24.44
C SER A 25 22.54 1.07 25.09
N GLU A 26 22.25 2.38 25.07
CA GLU A 26 23.16 3.42 25.56
C GLU A 26 22.93 3.78 27.05
N ARG A 27 21.69 3.83 27.51
CA ARG A 27 21.31 4.47 28.79
C ARG A 27 20.42 3.64 29.72
N GLY A 28 20.05 2.43 29.37
CA GLY A 28 19.29 1.53 30.22
C GLY A 28 17.75 1.69 30.15
N LYS A 29 17.01 1.24 31.16
CA LYS A 29 15.56 1.06 31.10
C LYS A 29 14.74 2.34 30.94
N ILE A 30 14.04 2.49 29.82
CA ILE A 30 13.15 3.63 29.52
C ILE A 30 12.04 3.79 30.56
N GLY A 31 11.37 2.69 30.95
CA GLY A 31 10.23 2.73 31.86
C GLY A 31 10.52 3.28 33.27
N LYS A 32 11.80 3.45 33.66
CA LYS A 32 12.21 4.07 34.93
C LYS A 32 12.68 5.52 34.76
N ASN A 33 12.76 6.02 33.53
CA ASN A 33 13.26 7.37 33.27
C ASN A 33 12.10 8.34 32.99
N LYS A 34 11.68 9.09 33.99
CA LYS A 34 10.59 10.09 33.88
C LYS A 34 10.91 11.25 32.91
N SER A 35 12.18 11.50 32.61
CA SER A 35 12.63 12.56 31.70
C SER A 35 12.73 12.07 30.23
N PHE A 36 12.58 10.78 29.96
CA PHE A 36 12.59 10.27 28.59
C PHE A 36 11.45 10.88 27.77
N ARG A 37 11.75 11.29 26.57
CA ARG A 37 10.81 11.81 25.58
C ARG A 37 11.14 11.23 24.22
N TYR A 38 10.10 10.89 23.48
CA TYR A 38 10.25 10.55 22.08
C TYR A 38 10.55 11.79 21.23
N PRO A 39 11.37 11.68 20.21
CA PRO A 39 11.56 12.77 19.25
C PRO A 39 10.25 13.04 18.51
N PRO A 40 9.93 14.28 18.17
CA PRO A 40 8.80 14.58 17.32
C PRO A 40 9.06 14.04 15.91
N ILE A 41 8.02 13.53 15.26
CA ILE A 41 8.05 13.09 13.87
C ILE A 41 7.04 13.92 13.10
N ILE A 42 7.49 14.62 12.08
CA ILE A 42 6.63 15.36 11.15
C ILE A 42 6.46 14.51 9.90
N PRO A 43 5.30 13.89 9.69
CA PRO A 43 5.09 13.07 8.50
C PRO A 43 4.86 13.96 7.28
N VAL A 44 5.66 13.72 6.24
CA VAL A 44 5.58 14.42 4.96
C VAL A 44 5.37 13.40 3.86
N VAL A 45 4.43 13.65 2.99
CA VAL A 45 4.16 12.87 1.77
C VAL A 45 4.59 13.71 0.58
N TYR A 46 5.56 13.21 -0.18
CA TYR A 46 5.88 13.75 -1.49
C TYR A 46 4.97 13.10 -2.54
N TYR A 47 4.23 13.92 -3.28
CA TYR A 47 3.24 13.46 -4.24
C TYR A 47 3.59 13.91 -5.66
N GLU A 48 3.90 12.94 -6.52
CA GLU A 48 4.28 13.15 -7.93
C GLU A 48 3.09 13.16 -8.89
N GLY A 49 1.89 12.80 -8.43
CA GLY A 49 0.72 12.68 -9.29
C GLY A 49 0.21 14.04 -9.80
N LYS A 50 -0.25 14.07 -11.06
CA LYS A 50 -0.86 15.28 -11.68
C LYS A 50 -2.25 15.61 -11.10
N LYS A 51 -2.96 14.61 -10.53
CA LYS A 51 -4.31 14.80 -9.96
C LYS A 51 -4.22 15.44 -8.57
N GLU A 52 -5.29 16.11 -8.19
CA GLU A 52 -5.38 16.65 -6.84
C GLU A 52 -5.30 15.56 -5.77
N TRP A 53 -4.76 15.95 -4.63
CA TRP A 53 -4.72 15.08 -3.45
C TRP A 53 -6.09 15.09 -2.77
N THR A 54 -6.73 13.93 -2.67
CA THR A 54 -8.08 13.78 -2.13
C THR A 54 -8.16 12.92 -0.87
N ALA A 55 -7.03 12.41 -0.36
CA ALA A 55 -7.02 11.64 0.88
C ALA A 55 -7.11 12.56 2.11
N ASP A 56 -7.74 12.05 3.16
CA ASP A 56 -7.92 12.76 4.43
C ASP A 56 -6.58 13.15 5.04
N MET A 57 -6.42 14.42 5.43
CA MET A 57 -5.17 14.98 5.95
C MET A 57 -4.91 14.67 7.42
N TYR A 58 -5.91 14.21 8.16
CA TYR A 58 -5.81 13.84 9.57
C TYR A 58 -6.11 12.36 9.75
N LEU A 59 -5.38 11.72 10.65
CA LEU A 59 -5.64 10.31 10.97
C LEU A 59 -7.06 10.10 11.52
N ARG A 60 -7.54 11.02 12.37
CA ARG A 60 -8.88 10.93 12.97
C ARG A 60 -10.01 10.79 11.95
N ASP A 61 -9.86 11.41 10.76
CA ASP A 61 -10.90 11.39 9.72
C ASP A 61 -11.06 9.98 9.10
N ARG A 62 -10.14 9.05 9.42
CA ARG A 62 -10.16 7.65 9.03
C ARG A 62 -10.57 6.69 10.15
N ILE A 63 -10.93 7.22 11.32
CA ILE A 63 -11.31 6.44 12.50
C ILE A 63 -12.80 6.62 12.78
N MET A 64 -13.52 5.51 12.95
CA MET A 64 -14.94 5.53 13.28
C MET A 64 -15.17 6.17 14.65
N PHE A 65 -16.22 6.95 14.78
CA PHE A 65 -16.59 7.64 16.01
C PHE A 65 -15.53 8.63 16.55
N SER A 66 -14.69 9.16 15.66
CA SER A 66 -13.60 10.08 16.05
C SER A 66 -14.11 11.35 16.73
N ASP A 67 -15.28 11.85 16.37
CA ASP A 67 -15.89 13.04 16.98
C ASP A 67 -16.20 12.84 18.47
N ILE A 68 -16.63 11.63 18.85
CA ILE A 68 -17.02 11.28 20.23
C ILE A 68 -15.81 10.81 21.04
N LEU A 69 -14.92 10.04 20.42
CA LEU A 69 -13.81 9.37 21.09
C LEU A 69 -12.46 10.08 20.91
N ARG A 70 -12.47 11.32 20.45
CA ARG A 70 -11.27 12.10 20.13
C ARG A 70 -10.16 12.06 21.20
N PRO A 71 -10.42 12.12 22.50
CA PRO A 71 -9.37 12.06 23.52
C PRO A 71 -8.66 10.70 23.64
N TYR A 72 -9.22 9.65 23.04
CA TYR A 72 -8.75 8.26 23.19
C TYR A 72 -8.13 7.69 21.91
N ILE A 73 -8.14 8.45 20.81
CA ILE A 73 -7.60 8.01 19.52
C ILE A 73 -6.31 8.77 19.21
N PRO A 74 -5.33 8.11 18.57
CA PRO A 74 -4.16 8.80 18.05
C PRO A 74 -4.58 9.76 16.93
N ASP A 75 -4.09 10.98 16.95
CA ASP A 75 -4.37 11.96 15.92
C ASP A 75 -3.12 12.76 15.56
N PHE A 76 -2.93 12.99 14.28
CA PHE A 76 -1.92 13.87 13.72
C PHE A 76 -2.35 14.34 12.33
N LYS A 77 -1.78 15.45 11.93
CA LYS A 77 -1.83 15.95 10.56
C LYS A 77 -0.53 15.60 9.85
N TYR A 78 -0.60 15.24 8.58
CA TYR A 78 0.58 15.13 7.74
C TYR A 78 0.62 16.26 6.70
N ILE A 79 1.81 16.50 6.14
CA ILE A 79 2.04 17.51 5.11
C ILE A 79 2.07 16.78 3.76
N VAL A 80 1.43 17.34 2.75
CA VAL A 80 1.57 16.89 1.37
C VAL A 80 2.31 17.94 0.57
N VAL A 81 3.44 17.54 -0.01
CA VAL A 81 4.19 18.34 -0.97
C VAL A 81 3.86 17.81 -2.35
N ARG A 82 3.04 18.53 -3.08
CA ARG A 82 2.66 18.15 -4.44
C ARG A 82 3.65 18.74 -5.43
N ASN A 83 4.32 17.89 -6.18
CA ASN A 83 5.35 18.32 -7.11
C ASN A 83 4.84 19.29 -8.19
N HIS A 84 3.60 19.06 -8.63
CA HIS A 84 2.97 19.88 -9.68
C HIS A 84 2.41 21.23 -9.20
N ASP A 85 2.47 21.54 -7.90
CA ASP A 85 2.09 22.86 -7.37
C ASP A 85 3.17 23.91 -7.61
N PHE A 86 4.40 23.50 -7.88
CA PHE A 86 5.52 24.41 -8.17
C PHE A 86 5.69 24.56 -9.68
N SER A 87 5.92 25.77 -10.17
CA SER A 87 6.30 25.96 -11.58
C SER A 87 7.78 25.53 -11.80
N ASP A 88 8.17 25.37 -13.05
CA ASP A 88 9.55 24.98 -13.37
C ASP A 88 10.50 26.15 -13.06
N GLU A 89 10.04 27.38 -13.31
CA GLU A 89 10.76 28.62 -12.99
C GLU A 89 10.95 28.76 -11.46
N GLU A 90 9.91 28.48 -10.67
CA GLU A 90 10.03 28.51 -9.20
C GLU A 90 11.05 27.51 -8.67
N LEU A 91 11.06 26.29 -9.22
CA LEU A 91 12.02 25.27 -8.83
C LEU A 91 13.45 25.66 -9.21
N LEU A 92 13.66 26.17 -10.41
CA LEU A 92 14.97 26.63 -10.88
C LEU A 92 15.47 27.87 -10.13
N ALA A 93 14.56 28.75 -9.70
CA ALA A 93 14.94 29.96 -8.96
C ALA A 93 15.44 29.69 -7.53
N ARG A 94 15.21 28.48 -7.00
CA ARG A 94 15.72 28.09 -5.66
C ARG A 94 17.17 27.71 -5.66
N GLU A 95 17.70 27.30 -6.79
CA GLU A 95 19.12 26.96 -6.99
C GLU A 95 19.63 25.90 -5.99
N ASP A 96 18.75 24.95 -5.61
CA ASP A 96 19.09 23.84 -4.72
C ASP A 96 18.82 22.47 -5.35
N GLU A 97 19.52 21.44 -4.87
CA GLU A 97 19.47 20.09 -5.42
C GLU A 97 18.07 19.43 -5.26
N MET A 98 17.35 19.77 -4.17
CA MET A 98 16.02 19.23 -3.94
C MET A 98 15.04 19.76 -4.98
N SER A 99 15.08 21.03 -5.27
CA SER A 99 14.27 21.67 -6.30
C SER A 99 14.59 21.14 -7.69
N LEU A 100 15.86 20.87 -7.96
CA LEU A 100 16.30 20.21 -9.20
C LEU A 100 15.77 18.76 -9.31
N LEU A 101 15.81 17.97 -8.23
CA LEU A 101 15.21 16.65 -8.19
C LEU A 101 13.69 16.70 -8.39
N MET A 102 13.02 17.69 -7.81
CA MET A 102 11.59 17.91 -8.02
C MET A 102 11.28 18.22 -9.49
N LEU A 103 12.12 19.03 -10.13
CA LEU A 103 11.98 19.35 -11.57
C LEU A 103 12.14 18.09 -12.42
N ILE A 104 13.18 17.29 -12.20
CA ILE A 104 13.40 16.03 -12.92
C ILE A 104 12.23 15.07 -12.72
N ASN A 105 11.68 14.97 -11.53
CA ASN A 105 10.53 14.11 -11.23
C ASN A 105 9.21 14.56 -11.87
N LYS A 106 9.12 15.78 -12.40
CA LYS A 106 7.96 16.20 -13.19
C LYS A 106 7.89 15.52 -14.54
N PHE A 107 9.01 15.06 -15.08
CA PHE A 107 9.07 14.40 -16.37
C PHE A 107 8.38 13.03 -16.29
N GLN A 108 7.33 12.87 -17.05
CA GLN A 108 6.56 11.65 -17.13
C GLN A 108 6.48 11.10 -18.56
N THR A 109 6.89 11.93 -19.52
CA THR A 109 6.83 11.62 -20.95
C THR A 109 8.09 12.14 -21.65
N ALA A 110 8.34 11.63 -22.87
CA ALA A 110 9.43 12.14 -23.71
C ALA A 110 9.25 13.62 -24.09
N ASP A 111 8.01 14.12 -24.15
CA ASP A 111 7.74 15.53 -24.43
C ASP A 111 8.22 16.45 -23.31
N ASP A 112 8.13 15.99 -22.04
CA ASP A 112 8.59 16.77 -20.88
C ASP A 112 10.13 16.97 -20.94
N ILE A 113 10.87 16.07 -21.59
CA ILE A 113 12.33 16.18 -21.81
C ILE A 113 12.66 17.35 -22.73
N THR A 114 11.84 17.61 -23.75
CA THR A 114 12.04 18.72 -24.67
C THR A 114 12.05 20.04 -23.91
N ASN A 115 11.14 20.22 -22.95
CA ASN A 115 11.09 21.41 -22.10
C ASN A 115 12.35 21.56 -21.21
N PHE A 116 12.91 20.44 -20.74
CA PHE A 116 14.15 20.49 -19.95
C PHE A 116 15.36 20.96 -20.79
N ARG A 117 15.39 20.63 -22.07
CA ARG A 117 16.47 21.03 -22.99
C ARG A 117 16.48 22.54 -23.26
N ASP A 118 15.34 23.21 -23.09
CA ASP A 118 15.21 24.65 -23.26
C ASP A 118 15.71 25.44 -22.04
N ILE A 119 16.00 24.73 -20.92
CA ILE A 119 16.57 25.33 -19.72
C ILE A 119 18.06 25.64 -19.94
N GLU A 120 18.52 26.76 -19.40
CA GLU A 120 19.93 27.17 -19.45
C GLU A 120 20.83 26.15 -18.76
N LYS A 121 21.68 25.49 -19.56
CA LYS A 121 22.53 24.35 -19.11
C LYS A 121 23.45 24.73 -17.98
N ASP A 122 24.11 25.87 -18.09
CA ASP A 122 25.06 26.37 -17.08
C ASP A 122 24.40 26.60 -15.72
N LYS A 123 23.11 26.97 -15.73
CA LYS A 123 22.33 27.16 -14.50
C LYS A 123 22.08 25.83 -13.80
N ILE A 124 21.73 24.79 -14.55
CA ILE A 124 21.52 23.45 -14.00
C ILE A 124 22.82 22.87 -13.46
N ASP A 125 23.92 23.01 -14.22
CA ASP A 125 25.24 22.48 -13.84
C ASP A 125 25.77 23.21 -12.60
N SER A 126 25.49 24.52 -12.46
CA SER A 126 25.90 25.29 -11.28
C SER A 126 25.27 24.79 -9.98
N ILE A 127 24.04 24.30 -10.02
CA ILE A 127 23.32 23.76 -8.86
C ILE A 127 24.04 22.53 -8.30
N ILE A 128 24.51 21.65 -9.16
CA ILE A 128 25.14 20.38 -8.75
C ILE A 128 26.67 20.49 -8.63
N HIS A 129 27.25 21.59 -9.04
CA HIS A 129 28.75 21.75 -9.09
C HIS A 129 29.42 21.44 -7.76
N ASN A 130 28.84 21.87 -6.65
CA ASN A 130 29.38 21.68 -5.30
C ASN A 130 28.65 20.58 -4.51
N SER A 131 27.79 19.79 -5.14
CA SER A 131 27.04 18.73 -4.48
C SER A 131 27.97 17.60 -4.04
N SER A 132 27.66 16.98 -2.89
CA SER A 132 28.42 15.82 -2.42
C SER A 132 28.20 14.61 -3.33
N GLU A 133 29.14 13.67 -3.34
CA GLU A 133 29.01 12.41 -4.09
C GLU A 133 27.71 11.66 -3.77
N GLN A 134 27.26 11.70 -2.52
CA GLN A 134 25.99 11.08 -2.10
C GLN A 134 24.78 11.73 -2.79
N VAL A 135 24.76 13.04 -2.92
CA VAL A 135 23.70 13.77 -3.63
C VAL A 135 23.75 13.46 -5.12
N ILE A 136 24.93 13.42 -5.72
CA ILE A 136 25.13 13.04 -7.13
C ILE A 136 24.62 11.60 -7.38
N ASP A 137 24.91 10.66 -6.48
CA ASP A 137 24.41 9.29 -6.59
C ASP A 137 22.87 9.22 -6.51
N ILE A 138 22.24 10.03 -5.67
CA ILE A 138 20.77 10.15 -5.58
C ILE A 138 20.22 10.71 -6.90
N ILE A 139 20.77 11.77 -7.42
CA ILE A 139 20.35 12.37 -8.71
C ILE A 139 20.51 11.34 -9.83
N ALA A 140 21.64 10.63 -9.89
CA ALA A 140 21.90 9.58 -10.87
C ALA A 140 20.87 8.44 -10.79
N ALA A 141 20.48 8.02 -9.58
CA ALA A 141 19.46 7.01 -9.38
C ALA A 141 18.08 7.49 -9.83
N VAL A 142 17.72 8.75 -9.58
CA VAL A 142 16.46 9.36 -10.03
C VAL A 142 16.44 9.45 -11.57
N VAL A 143 17.53 9.91 -12.19
CA VAL A 143 17.64 9.97 -13.66
C VAL A 143 17.54 8.57 -14.28
N ARG A 144 18.19 7.55 -13.72
CA ARG A 144 18.07 6.16 -14.17
C ARG A 144 16.62 5.67 -14.07
N SER A 145 15.95 5.96 -12.96
CA SER A 145 14.54 5.60 -12.76
C SER A 145 13.63 6.30 -13.77
N LEU A 146 13.88 7.57 -14.05
CA LEU A 146 13.17 8.33 -15.07
C LEU A 146 13.36 7.70 -16.45
N CYS A 147 14.60 7.47 -16.88
CA CYS A 147 14.91 6.86 -18.19
C CYS A 147 14.20 5.51 -18.36
N THR A 148 14.20 4.68 -17.31
CA THR A 148 13.47 3.41 -17.32
C THR A 148 11.96 3.61 -17.47
N LYS A 149 11.38 4.59 -16.74
CA LYS A 149 9.95 4.89 -16.76
C LYS A 149 9.45 5.37 -18.13
N ILE A 150 10.28 6.11 -18.85
CA ILE A 150 9.98 6.65 -20.18
C ILE A 150 10.56 5.80 -21.32
N HIS A 151 11.03 4.58 -20.98
CA HIS A 151 11.52 3.58 -21.94
C HIS A 151 12.71 4.00 -22.78
N ILE A 152 13.64 4.74 -22.22
CA ILE A 152 14.93 5.05 -22.85
C ILE A 152 15.80 3.80 -22.88
N SER A 153 16.60 3.62 -23.93
CA SER A 153 17.50 2.49 -24.08
C SER A 153 18.51 2.41 -22.91
N ALA A 154 19.03 1.21 -22.64
CA ALA A 154 20.03 1.01 -21.60
C ALA A 154 21.31 1.82 -21.86
N GLU A 155 21.75 1.89 -23.12
CA GLU A 155 22.94 2.63 -23.55
C GLU A 155 22.79 4.13 -23.28
N GLU A 156 21.67 4.71 -23.70
CA GLU A 156 21.37 6.13 -23.47
C GLU A 156 21.14 6.44 -21.98
N THR A 157 20.57 5.50 -21.23
CA THR A 157 20.40 5.60 -19.77
C THR A 157 21.77 5.65 -19.08
N ASP A 158 22.71 4.81 -19.50
CA ASP A 158 24.06 4.79 -18.94
C ASP A 158 24.84 6.06 -19.30
N ASP A 159 24.70 6.60 -20.52
CA ASP A 159 25.25 7.89 -20.91
C ASP A 159 24.67 9.03 -20.04
N ALA A 160 23.36 9.06 -19.86
CA ALA A 160 22.70 10.04 -19.02
C ALA A 160 23.21 10.00 -17.57
N VAL A 161 23.32 8.82 -16.98
CA VAL A 161 23.84 8.62 -15.62
C VAL A 161 25.31 9.05 -15.52
N GLN A 162 26.12 8.78 -16.54
CA GLN A 162 27.52 9.21 -16.59
C GLN A 162 27.64 10.74 -16.63
N LYS A 163 26.82 11.42 -17.42
CA LYS A 163 26.78 12.89 -17.44
C LYS A 163 26.42 13.50 -16.09
N VAL A 164 25.48 12.90 -15.34
CA VAL A 164 25.18 13.33 -13.96
C VAL A 164 26.43 13.25 -13.08
N ARG A 165 27.17 12.12 -13.15
CA ARG A 165 28.40 11.90 -12.37
C ARG A 165 29.52 12.86 -12.76
N GLU A 166 29.52 13.32 -14.00
CA GLU A 166 30.46 14.34 -14.49
C GLU A 166 30.00 15.78 -14.19
N HIS A 167 28.93 15.98 -13.41
CA HIS A 167 28.31 17.28 -13.14
C HIS A 167 27.85 18.04 -14.39
N LYS A 168 27.44 17.30 -15.43
CA LYS A 168 26.96 17.81 -16.72
C LYS A 168 25.47 17.53 -16.92
N LEU A 169 24.66 17.81 -15.91
CA LEU A 169 23.24 17.50 -15.91
C LEU A 169 22.48 18.32 -16.98
N GLY A 170 22.89 19.53 -17.26
CA GLY A 170 22.33 20.36 -18.32
C GLY A 170 22.46 19.76 -19.73
N TYR A 171 23.35 18.79 -19.91
CA TYR A 171 23.57 18.06 -21.16
C TYR A 171 22.90 16.68 -21.18
N LEU A 172 22.08 16.39 -20.17
CA LEU A 172 21.54 15.06 -19.92
C LEU A 172 20.87 14.42 -21.13
N PHE A 173 20.13 15.19 -21.91
CA PHE A 173 19.35 14.70 -23.04
C PHE A 173 19.78 15.31 -24.39
N GLU A 174 21.00 15.82 -24.48
CA GLU A 174 21.47 16.51 -25.69
C GLU A 174 21.50 15.59 -26.91
N ASN A 175 21.86 14.33 -26.75
CA ASN A 175 21.94 13.34 -27.83
C ASN A 175 20.59 12.71 -28.17
N MET A 176 19.52 13.01 -27.44
CA MET A 176 18.18 12.46 -27.69
C MET A 176 17.45 13.08 -28.89
N GLU A 177 18.13 13.89 -29.70
CA GLU A 177 17.55 14.41 -30.97
C GLU A 177 17.16 13.33 -31.99
N LYS A 178 17.72 12.13 -31.84
CA LYS A 178 17.45 10.97 -32.71
C LYS A 178 16.36 10.05 -32.21
N ILE A 179 15.77 10.31 -31.03
CA ILE A 179 14.71 9.47 -30.54
C ILE A 179 13.42 9.88 -31.26
N ASP A 180 12.87 8.97 -32.04
CA ASP A 180 11.55 9.13 -32.63
C ASP A 180 10.50 9.17 -31.50
N ILE A 181 10.14 10.40 -31.09
CA ILE A 181 9.11 10.65 -30.06
C ILE A 181 7.79 9.95 -30.42
N GLN A 182 7.50 9.77 -31.72
CA GLN A 182 6.30 9.06 -32.16
C GLN A 182 6.42 7.55 -31.89
N GLN A 183 7.63 6.98 -32.03
CA GLN A 183 7.87 5.59 -31.71
C GLN A 183 7.79 5.34 -30.21
N LEU A 184 8.39 6.19 -29.39
CA LEU A 184 8.27 6.12 -27.92
C LEU A 184 6.83 6.27 -27.44
N ARG A 185 6.04 7.15 -28.06
CA ARG A 185 4.61 7.29 -27.74
C ARG A 185 3.84 6.01 -28.08
N LYS A 186 4.12 5.36 -29.22
CA LYS A 186 3.48 4.10 -29.58
C LYS A 186 3.86 2.99 -28.60
N GLU A 187 5.13 2.87 -28.29
CA GLU A 187 5.61 1.87 -27.31
C GLU A 187 5.00 2.11 -25.91
N ALA A 188 4.96 3.35 -25.45
CA ALA A 188 4.32 3.72 -24.18
C ALA A 188 2.80 3.43 -24.16
N GLU A 189 2.11 3.64 -25.28
CA GLU A 189 0.69 3.27 -25.41
C GLU A 189 0.49 1.75 -25.44
N GLU A 190 1.37 1.01 -26.10
CA GLU A 190 1.33 -0.46 -26.12
C GLU A 190 1.56 -1.04 -24.73
N TRP A 191 2.57 -0.55 -24.00
CA TRP A 191 2.82 -0.94 -22.61
C TRP A 191 1.67 -0.59 -21.68
N ARG A 192 1.03 0.58 -21.89
CA ARG A 192 -0.16 0.96 -21.12
C ARG A 192 -1.33 0.01 -21.36
N LYS A 193 -1.58 -0.36 -22.64
CA LYS A 193 -2.63 -1.32 -23.02
C LYS A 193 -2.35 -2.70 -22.41
N LEU A 194 -1.10 -3.17 -22.50
CA LEU A 194 -0.71 -4.43 -21.91
C LEU A 194 -0.91 -4.45 -20.39
N GLY A 195 -0.51 -3.39 -19.72
CA GLY A 195 -0.72 -3.23 -18.28
C GLY A 195 -2.20 -3.13 -17.87
N GLU A 196 -3.06 -2.54 -18.70
CA GLU A 196 -4.52 -2.52 -18.48
C GLU A 196 -5.13 -3.91 -18.69
N GLU A 197 -4.70 -4.65 -19.70
CA GLU A 197 -5.13 -6.03 -19.95
C GLU A 197 -4.73 -6.97 -18.80
N GLU A 198 -3.50 -6.87 -18.30
CA GLU A 198 -3.07 -7.66 -17.13
C GLU A 198 -3.88 -7.33 -15.88
N ARG A 199 -4.16 -6.05 -15.64
CA ARG A 199 -5.02 -5.62 -14.53
C ARG A 199 -6.45 -6.14 -14.67
N GLN A 200 -6.97 -6.19 -15.90
CA GLN A 200 -8.28 -6.73 -16.19
C GLN A 200 -8.33 -8.24 -15.91
N LYS A 201 -7.34 -8.99 -16.43
CA LYS A 201 -7.18 -10.43 -16.16
C LYS A 201 -7.08 -10.73 -14.66
N ALA A 202 -6.27 -9.96 -13.94
CA ALA A 202 -6.13 -10.11 -12.49
C ALA A 202 -7.43 -9.78 -11.71
N LYS A 203 -8.26 -8.85 -12.21
CA LYS A 203 -9.59 -8.57 -11.63
C LYS A 203 -10.56 -9.73 -11.87
N GLU A 204 -10.60 -10.27 -13.09
CA GLU A 204 -11.44 -11.41 -13.44
C GLU A 204 -11.08 -12.67 -12.63
N GLU A 205 -9.77 -12.91 -12.48
CA GLU A 205 -9.28 -14.03 -11.67
C GLU A 205 -9.67 -13.89 -10.19
N ARG A 206 -9.54 -12.68 -9.64
CA ARG A 206 -10.01 -12.37 -8.28
C ARG A 206 -11.51 -12.53 -8.13
N GLN A 207 -12.28 -12.21 -9.15
CA GLN A 207 -13.73 -12.35 -9.12
C GLN A 207 -14.13 -13.83 -9.16
N LYS A 208 -13.53 -14.63 -10.05
CA LYS A 208 -13.70 -16.08 -10.10
C LYS A 208 -13.36 -16.75 -8.77
N ALA A 209 -12.23 -16.37 -8.16
CA ALA A 209 -11.84 -16.91 -6.86
C ALA A 209 -12.81 -16.51 -5.72
N LYS A 210 -13.45 -15.33 -5.80
CA LYS A 210 -14.51 -14.96 -4.84
C LYS A 210 -15.78 -15.79 -5.02
N GLU A 211 -16.20 -16.01 -6.27
CA GLU A 211 -17.38 -16.83 -6.59
C GLU A 211 -17.16 -18.29 -6.16
N GLU A 212 -15.97 -18.83 -6.39
CA GLU A 212 -15.62 -20.18 -5.97
C GLU A 212 -15.64 -20.33 -4.43
N ARG A 213 -15.10 -19.34 -3.72
CA ARG A 213 -15.15 -19.28 -2.25
C ARG A 213 -16.59 -19.18 -1.73
N GLN A 214 -17.44 -18.47 -2.45
CA GLN A 214 -18.84 -18.33 -2.06
C GLN A 214 -19.61 -19.65 -2.26
N LYS A 215 -19.42 -20.32 -3.40
CA LYS A 215 -19.98 -21.66 -3.67
C LYS A 215 -19.52 -22.68 -2.61
N ALA A 216 -18.23 -22.69 -2.29
CA ALA A 216 -17.70 -23.58 -1.24
C ALA A 216 -18.28 -23.30 0.15
N LYS A 217 -18.61 -22.03 0.47
CA LYS A 217 -19.30 -21.70 1.73
C LYS A 217 -20.74 -22.20 1.74
N GLU A 218 -21.47 -22.02 0.65
CA GLU A 218 -22.85 -22.50 0.52
C GLU A 218 -22.93 -24.03 0.60
N GLU A 219 -22.00 -24.73 -0.02
CA GLU A 219 -21.88 -26.19 0.04
C GLU A 219 -21.61 -26.69 1.46
N ARG A 220 -20.69 -26.02 2.16
CA ARG A 220 -20.42 -26.30 3.59
C ARG A 220 -21.62 -26.03 4.48
N GLN A 221 -22.41 -25.03 4.17
CA GLN A 221 -23.60 -24.70 4.94
C GLN A 221 -24.70 -25.75 4.72
N LYS A 222 -24.94 -26.18 3.47
CA LYS A 222 -25.86 -27.29 3.15
C LYS A 222 -25.46 -28.60 3.83
N ALA A 223 -24.16 -28.93 3.80
CA ALA A 223 -23.64 -30.13 4.48
C ALA A 223 -23.85 -30.10 6.01
N LYS A 224 -23.72 -28.91 6.64
CA LYS A 224 -24.02 -28.75 8.06
C LYS A 224 -25.48 -28.92 8.38
N GLU A 225 -26.37 -28.35 7.56
CA GLU A 225 -27.83 -28.49 7.72
C GLU A 225 -28.29 -29.96 7.57
N GLU A 226 -27.69 -30.68 6.61
CA GLU A 226 -27.96 -32.10 6.39
C GLU A 226 -27.47 -32.95 7.58
N GLN A 227 -26.29 -32.65 8.11
CA GLN A 227 -25.79 -33.30 9.34
C GLN A 227 -26.69 -33.03 10.55
N GLN A 228 -27.24 -31.82 10.66
CA GLN A 228 -28.12 -31.46 11.76
C GLN A 228 -29.45 -32.20 11.67
N LYS A 229 -30.04 -32.26 10.48
CA LYS A 229 -31.27 -33.04 10.23
C LYS A 229 -31.05 -34.53 10.54
N ALA A 230 -29.93 -35.10 10.13
CA ALA A 230 -29.63 -36.51 10.41
C ALA A 230 -29.47 -36.78 11.93
N LYS A 231 -28.86 -35.83 12.68
CA LYS A 231 -28.79 -35.94 14.15
C LYS A 231 -30.15 -35.85 14.82
N GLU A 232 -31.02 -34.94 14.38
CA GLU A 232 -32.41 -34.81 14.90
C GLU A 232 -33.23 -36.06 14.62
N GLU A 233 -33.10 -36.63 13.43
CA GLU A 233 -33.78 -37.88 13.10
C GLU A 233 -33.30 -39.06 13.95
N GLN A 234 -31.99 -39.14 14.18
CA GLN A 234 -31.39 -40.14 15.04
C GLN A 234 -31.87 -40.02 16.50
N GLN A 235 -32.03 -38.79 16.97
CA GLN A 235 -32.54 -38.52 18.30
C GLN A 235 -33.99 -38.92 18.45
N LYS A 236 -34.84 -38.58 17.48
CA LYS A 236 -36.27 -39.00 17.43
C LYS A 236 -36.41 -40.52 17.45
N ARG A 237 -35.61 -41.24 16.66
CA ARG A 237 -35.59 -42.72 16.65
C ARG A 237 -35.23 -43.30 18.02
N LYS A 238 -34.26 -42.70 18.72
CA LYS A 238 -33.87 -43.14 20.08
C LYS A 238 -34.99 -42.91 21.09
N GLU A 239 -35.65 -41.75 21.04
CA GLU A 239 -36.80 -41.43 21.90
C GLU A 239 -37.97 -42.37 21.66
N GLU A 240 -38.25 -42.68 20.39
CA GLU A 240 -39.32 -43.65 20.05
C GLU A 240 -39.02 -45.06 20.55
N GLN A 241 -37.75 -45.51 20.42
CA GLN A 241 -37.33 -46.79 20.98
C GLN A 241 -37.44 -46.83 22.50
N GLN A 242 -37.11 -45.71 23.15
CA GLN A 242 -37.23 -45.64 24.61
C GLN A 242 -38.67 -45.69 25.07
N LYS A 243 -39.57 -44.95 24.41
CA LYS A 243 -41.04 -45.04 24.68
C LYS A 243 -41.60 -46.45 24.48
N ARG A 244 -41.18 -47.15 23.43
CA ARG A 244 -41.60 -48.55 23.19
C ARG A 244 -41.14 -49.49 24.27
N LYS A 245 -39.91 -49.30 24.80
CA LYS A 245 -39.38 -50.10 25.93
C LYS A 245 -40.15 -49.82 27.21
N GLU A 246 -40.42 -48.57 27.53
CA GLU A 246 -41.24 -48.19 28.69
C GLU A 246 -42.66 -48.73 28.61
N GLU A 247 -43.28 -48.74 27.44
CA GLU A 247 -44.62 -49.27 27.22
C GLU A 247 -44.62 -50.81 27.37
N GLN A 248 -43.60 -51.51 26.89
CA GLN A 248 -43.44 -52.93 27.12
C GLN A 248 -43.23 -53.25 28.60
N GLN A 249 -42.46 -52.47 29.30
CA GLN A 249 -42.22 -52.66 30.72
C GLN A 249 -43.51 -52.48 31.54
N LYS A 250 -44.30 -51.47 31.25
CA LYS A 250 -45.61 -51.28 31.87
C LYS A 250 -46.57 -52.44 31.60
N ARG A 251 -46.60 -53.00 30.39
CA ARG A 251 -47.40 -54.17 30.09
C ARG A 251 -47.00 -55.44 30.88
N ILE A 252 -45.69 -55.59 31.07
CA ILE A 252 -45.16 -56.71 31.86
C ILE A 252 -45.55 -56.54 33.34
N GLU A 253 -45.40 -55.30 33.90
CA GLU A 253 -45.84 -55.03 35.27
C GLU A 253 -47.35 -55.23 35.50
N GLU A 254 -48.18 -54.79 34.53
CA GLU A 254 -49.59 -55.00 34.59
C GLU A 254 -49.94 -56.49 34.52
N GLN A 255 -49.22 -57.30 33.72
CA GLN A 255 -49.44 -58.76 33.68
C GLN A 255 -49.03 -59.42 34.99
N GLN A 256 -47.87 -58.99 35.59
CA GLN A 256 -47.45 -59.52 36.88
C GLN A 256 -48.47 -59.23 38.00
N LYS A 257 -49.00 -58.00 38.07
CA LYS A 257 -50.04 -57.63 39.03
C LYS A 257 -51.34 -58.49 38.86
N ARG A 258 -51.72 -58.75 37.64
CA ARG A 258 -52.91 -59.65 37.39
C ARG A 258 -52.67 -61.09 37.81
N ILE A 259 -51.44 -61.55 37.76
CA ILE A 259 -51.10 -62.93 38.23
C ILE A 259 -51.06 -62.98 39.75
N GLU A 260 -50.58 -61.94 40.42
CA GLU A 260 -50.57 -61.83 41.88
C GLU A 260 -51.98 -61.65 42.47
N GLU A 261 -52.89 -60.99 41.78
CA GLU A 261 -54.31 -60.89 42.21
C GLU A 261 -55.13 -62.17 42.01
N GLN A 262 -54.61 -63.16 41.26
CA GLN A 262 -55.32 -64.50 41.03
C GLN A 262 -54.79 -65.65 41.89
N GLN A 263 -53.80 -65.36 42.75
CA GLN A 263 -53.27 -66.27 43.80
C GLN A 263 -53.90 -65.93 45.16
#